data_bf9e37a52ced13c41a4a1c9d2fbe9da7
#
_entry.id   bf9e37a52ced13c41a4a1c9d2fbe9da7
#
_cell.length_a   1.000
_cell.length_b   1.000
_cell.length_c   1.000
_cell.angle_alpha   90.00
_cell.angle_beta   90.00
_cell.angle_gamma   90.00
#
_symmetry.space_group_name_H-M   'P 1'
#
loop_
_entity.id
_entity.type
_entity.pdbx_description
1 polymer ?
#
loop_
_entity_poly.entity_id
_entity_poly.type
_entity_poly.pdbx_seq_one_letter_code
_entity_poly.pdbx_strand_id
1 'polypeptide(L)'
;MEGINEEQVIAWFTDNVPEAVAPLKFGLISGGKSNLTYQVNDATGNVYVLRRPPLGHVLESAHDMNREHRIISALHDSGVPVAKTYGMCRDKDVNGSDFFVMEYIEGTVLHDADAAESMTADERRSFGKDVADVLVKLHLIEPDDVGLGDLAKREAFLDRQLKRWTGQWEATKTHEEPEMDELLIQLHQNKPEQVGSAIVHGDYRPGNFMHKDGKVAAIFDWELCTLGDPLADVGYLLNSWQPPEDMEGRLGTSPPTGLGGFPSRQEMTNWYAQGTGRDLSQINYYRAFSHWRLACIAQGVYKRFLVGAMGDQEIDLEDYRSIIKQWAIQALELLDNA
;
A
#
# COMPACT_ATOMS: atom_id res chain seq x y z
N MET A 1 15.66 5.08 23.21
CA MET A 1 15.20 4.26 22.05
C MET A 1 15.80 4.85 20.80
N GLU A 2 16.34 4.03 19.88
CA GLU A 2 16.88 4.55 18.63
C GLU A 2 15.79 5.27 17.83
N GLY A 3 16.12 6.47 17.32
CA GLY A 3 15.16 7.30 16.57
C GLY A 3 14.14 8.07 17.43
N ILE A 4 14.15 7.95 18.74
CA ILE A 4 13.26 8.69 19.66
C ILE A 4 14.06 9.49 20.67
N ASN A 5 13.85 10.81 20.68
CA ASN A 5 14.27 11.67 21.78
C ASN A 5 13.21 11.60 22.88
N GLU A 6 13.37 10.64 23.80
CA GLU A 6 12.32 10.27 24.76
C GLU A 6 11.86 11.46 25.60
N GLU A 7 12.76 12.32 26.09
CA GLU A 7 12.41 13.48 26.93
C GLU A 7 11.50 14.46 26.19
N GLN A 8 11.89 14.86 24.98
CA GLN A 8 11.14 15.86 24.19
C GLN A 8 9.84 15.28 23.63
N VAL A 9 9.85 14.00 23.23
CA VAL A 9 8.65 13.31 22.71
C VAL A 9 7.63 13.11 23.84
N ILE A 10 8.05 12.77 25.08
CA ILE A 10 7.15 12.67 26.25
C ILE A 10 6.53 14.04 26.55
N ALA A 11 7.31 15.12 26.53
CA ALA A 11 6.78 16.46 26.71
C ALA A 11 5.75 16.82 25.66
N TRP A 12 6.06 16.53 24.37
CA TRP A 12 5.13 16.74 23.27
C TRP A 12 3.82 15.93 23.42
N PHE A 13 3.91 14.66 23.83
CA PHE A 13 2.73 13.83 24.11
C PHE A 13 1.83 14.44 25.18
N THR A 14 2.41 14.95 26.27
CA THR A 14 1.67 15.59 27.37
C THR A 14 0.85 16.79 26.89
N ASP A 15 1.38 17.54 25.91
CA ASP A 15 0.74 18.76 25.43
C ASP A 15 -0.27 18.48 24.29
N ASN A 16 -0.09 17.39 23.52
CA ASN A 16 -0.84 17.14 22.29
C ASN A 16 -1.73 15.88 22.31
N VAL A 17 -1.52 14.96 23.24
CA VAL A 17 -2.32 13.74 23.41
C VAL A 17 -2.89 13.71 24.83
N PRO A 18 -4.01 14.43 25.09
CA PRO A 18 -4.52 14.65 26.45
C PRO A 18 -4.88 13.37 27.22
N GLU A 19 -5.17 12.28 26.48
CA GLU A 19 -5.49 10.98 27.09
C GLU A 19 -4.24 10.22 27.56
N ALA A 20 -3.03 10.59 27.10
CA ALA A 20 -1.80 9.88 27.42
C ALA A 20 -1.24 10.30 28.80
N VAL A 21 -0.88 9.33 29.62
CA VAL A 21 -0.39 9.54 30.99
C VAL A 21 1.05 9.02 31.10
N ALA A 22 1.98 9.93 31.44
CA ALA A 22 3.38 9.54 31.67
C ALA A 22 3.53 8.63 32.92
N PRO A 23 4.56 7.77 32.99
CA PRO A 23 5.64 7.61 32.03
C PRO A 23 5.23 6.85 30.76
N LEU A 24 5.84 7.21 29.61
CA LEU A 24 5.66 6.54 28.35
C LEU A 24 6.80 5.54 28.10
N LYS A 25 6.48 4.39 27.51
CA LYS A 25 7.45 3.37 27.08
C LYS A 25 7.35 3.16 25.58
N PHE A 26 8.48 3.20 24.91
CA PHE A 26 8.57 3.07 23.46
C PHE A 26 9.10 1.69 23.09
N GLY A 27 8.48 1.05 22.07
CA GLY A 27 8.91 -0.20 21.45
C GLY A 27 8.84 -0.11 19.94
N LEU A 28 9.86 -0.55 19.22
CA LEU A 28 9.84 -0.59 17.75
C LEU A 28 8.93 -1.73 17.28
N ILE A 29 7.88 -1.41 16.49
CA ILE A 29 7.01 -2.40 15.85
C ILE A 29 7.57 -2.78 14.48
N SER A 30 7.91 -1.79 13.67
CA SER A 30 8.40 -1.95 12.31
C SER A 30 9.45 -0.90 12.02
N GLY A 31 10.53 -1.32 11.37
CA GLY A 31 11.65 -0.45 11.05
C GLY A 31 12.49 -0.97 9.89
N GLY A 32 13.45 -0.17 9.47
CA GLY A 32 14.36 -0.49 8.37
C GLY A 32 14.34 0.58 7.28
N LYS A 33 14.07 0.19 6.04
CA LYS A 33 14.13 1.09 4.87
C LYS A 33 12.86 1.91 4.64
N SER A 34 11.76 1.52 5.27
CA SER A 34 10.48 2.23 5.29
C SER A 34 10.36 3.12 6.53
N ASN A 35 9.23 3.77 6.70
CA ASN A 35 8.93 4.57 7.88
C ASN A 35 9.07 3.74 9.15
N LEU A 36 9.65 4.34 10.20
CA LEU A 36 9.76 3.71 11.51
C LEU A 36 8.44 3.86 12.25
N THR A 37 7.97 2.76 12.82
CA THR A 37 6.70 2.69 13.55
C THR A 37 6.96 2.15 14.96
N TYR A 38 6.61 2.95 15.97
CA TYR A 38 6.83 2.62 17.38
C TYR A 38 5.50 2.45 18.09
N GLN A 39 5.41 1.44 18.93
CA GLN A 39 4.38 1.32 19.95
C GLN A 39 4.76 2.21 21.12
N VAL A 40 3.79 2.98 21.63
CA VAL A 40 3.95 3.85 22.81
C VAL A 40 2.92 3.41 23.84
N ASN A 41 3.40 2.89 24.98
CA ASN A 41 2.55 2.46 26.09
C ASN A 41 2.58 3.52 27.17
N ASP A 42 1.43 3.96 27.67
CA ASP A 42 1.30 4.90 28.75
C ASP A 42 1.21 4.21 30.14
N ALA A 43 1.21 5.01 31.20
CA ALA A 43 1.12 4.49 32.57
C ALA A 43 -0.22 3.86 32.94
N THR A 44 -1.28 4.14 32.20
CA THR A 44 -2.64 3.63 32.44
C THR A 44 -2.98 2.40 31.57
N GLY A 45 -2.07 2.01 30.68
CA GLY A 45 -2.23 0.85 29.79
C GLY A 45 -2.79 1.20 28.42
N ASN A 46 -2.99 2.48 28.10
CA ASN A 46 -3.31 2.89 26.74
C ASN A 46 -2.10 2.69 25.84
N VAL A 47 -2.39 2.34 24.58
CA VAL A 47 -1.38 2.06 23.55
C VAL A 47 -1.60 3.00 22.37
N TYR A 48 -0.52 3.63 21.93
CA TYR A 48 -0.49 4.51 20.77
C TYR A 48 0.56 4.05 19.77
N VAL A 49 0.49 4.56 18.56
CA VAL A 49 1.51 4.37 17.53
C VAL A 49 2.14 5.71 17.18
N LEU A 50 3.46 5.79 17.23
CA LEU A 50 4.23 6.91 16.69
C LEU A 50 4.89 6.48 15.38
N ARG A 51 4.64 7.23 14.30
CA ARG A 51 5.21 6.99 12.98
C ARG A 51 6.09 8.16 12.55
N ARG A 52 7.30 7.84 12.05
CA ARG A 52 8.28 8.82 11.59
C ARG A 52 9.06 8.31 10.37
N PRO A 53 9.75 9.18 9.59
CA PRO A 53 10.65 8.76 8.53
C PRO A 53 11.78 7.86 9.05
N PRO A 54 12.44 7.06 8.16
CA PRO A 54 13.62 6.29 8.52
C PRO A 54 14.75 7.19 9.02
N LEU A 55 15.73 6.56 9.68
CA LEU A 55 16.96 7.25 10.10
C LEU A 55 17.89 7.43 8.89
N GLY A 56 18.62 8.56 8.87
CA GLY A 56 19.60 8.88 7.83
C GLY A 56 19.07 9.86 6.78
N HIS A 57 19.85 10.04 5.71
CA HIS A 57 19.50 10.92 4.60
C HIS A 57 18.45 10.26 3.70
N VAL A 58 17.20 10.67 3.84
CA VAL A 58 16.07 10.24 3.00
C VAL A 58 15.61 11.43 2.16
N LEU A 59 15.17 11.16 0.93
CA LEU A 59 14.49 12.19 0.15
C LEU A 59 13.18 12.56 0.87
N GLU A 60 13.06 13.80 1.33
CA GLU A 60 11.88 14.31 2.06
C GLU A 60 10.56 14.02 1.33
N SER A 61 10.57 13.99 0.00
CA SER A 61 9.40 13.70 -0.82
C SER A 61 8.95 12.23 -0.83
N ALA A 62 9.78 11.30 -0.37
CA ALA A 62 9.47 9.87 -0.36
C ALA A 62 8.77 9.42 0.94
N HIS A 63 8.89 10.20 2.02
CA HIS A 63 8.38 9.86 3.35
C HIS A 63 7.69 11.08 4.00
N ASP A 64 6.68 11.62 3.30
CA ASP A 64 5.94 12.81 3.75
C ASP A 64 4.92 12.45 4.84
N MET A 65 5.34 12.56 6.11
CA MET A 65 4.49 12.30 7.27
C MET A 65 3.27 13.22 7.34
N ASN A 66 3.39 14.46 6.86
CA ASN A 66 2.28 15.40 6.84
C ASN A 66 1.19 14.95 5.88
N ARG A 67 1.60 14.46 4.71
CA ARG A 67 0.67 13.94 3.70
C ARG A 67 -0.05 12.70 4.20
N GLU A 68 0.68 11.74 4.76
CA GLU A 68 0.11 10.51 5.32
C GLU A 68 -0.85 10.81 6.47
N HIS A 69 -0.44 11.64 7.44
CA HIS A 69 -1.29 12.10 8.53
C HIS A 69 -2.57 12.78 8.03
N ARG A 70 -2.46 13.70 7.04
CA ARG A 70 -3.61 14.39 6.47
C ARG A 70 -4.63 13.42 5.87
N ILE A 71 -4.16 12.42 5.11
CA ILE A 71 -5.03 11.42 4.46
C ILE A 71 -5.75 10.59 5.51
N ILE A 72 -5.02 10.02 6.49
CA ILE A 72 -5.59 9.19 7.54
C ILE A 72 -6.61 9.99 8.36
N SER A 73 -6.27 11.24 8.74
CA SER A 73 -7.19 12.12 9.49
C SER A 73 -8.47 12.44 8.71
N ALA A 74 -8.35 12.69 7.41
CA ALA A 74 -9.49 13.00 6.54
C ALA A 74 -10.44 11.82 6.35
N LEU A 75 -9.91 10.59 6.39
CA LEU A 75 -10.70 9.37 6.19
C LEU A 75 -11.30 8.80 7.48
N HIS A 76 -10.90 9.26 8.66
CA HIS A 76 -11.29 8.65 9.93
C HIS A 76 -12.82 8.54 10.11
N ASP A 77 -13.56 9.59 9.79
CA ASP A 77 -15.02 9.63 9.95
C ASP A 77 -15.79 9.19 8.68
N SER A 78 -15.08 8.71 7.66
CA SER A 78 -15.69 8.36 6.36
C SER A 78 -16.27 6.95 6.30
N GLY A 79 -16.01 6.12 7.32
CA GLY A 79 -16.35 4.70 7.32
C GLY A 79 -15.33 3.80 6.62
N VAL A 80 -14.21 4.35 6.14
CA VAL A 80 -12.99 3.60 5.76
C VAL A 80 -12.23 3.28 7.04
N PRO A 81 -11.82 2.01 7.28
CA PRO A 81 -11.13 1.65 8.50
C PRO A 81 -9.69 2.17 8.47
N VAL A 82 -9.46 3.29 9.15
CA VAL A 82 -8.17 3.92 9.39
C VAL A 82 -8.01 4.26 10.86
N ALA A 83 -6.77 4.31 11.34
CA ALA A 83 -6.49 4.68 12.72
C ALA A 83 -6.90 6.12 13.01
N LYS A 84 -7.46 6.37 14.19
CA LYS A 84 -7.64 7.74 14.70
C LYS A 84 -6.27 8.40 14.84
N THR A 85 -6.10 9.61 14.34
CA THR A 85 -4.89 10.41 14.57
C THR A 85 -5.07 11.29 15.80
N TYR A 86 -4.00 11.41 16.59
CA TYR A 86 -3.99 12.27 17.80
C TYR A 86 -3.27 13.58 17.57
N GLY A 87 -2.24 13.59 16.71
CA GLY A 87 -1.51 14.81 16.41
C GLY A 87 -0.32 14.60 15.49
N MET A 88 0.16 15.72 14.93
CA MET A 88 1.31 15.80 14.03
C MET A 88 2.34 16.77 14.60
N CYS A 89 3.57 16.29 14.81
CA CYS A 89 4.71 17.13 15.20
C CYS A 89 5.55 17.48 13.97
N ARG A 90 5.70 18.79 13.71
CA ARG A 90 6.55 19.33 12.62
C ARG A 90 7.81 20.00 13.16
N ASP A 91 7.93 20.07 14.47
CA ASP A 91 9.08 20.67 15.13
C ASP A 91 10.22 19.64 15.19
N LYS A 92 11.25 19.86 14.38
CA LYS A 92 12.42 18.97 14.31
C LYS A 92 13.26 18.99 15.60
N ASP A 93 13.12 20.02 16.42
CA ASP A 93 13.83 20.08 17.71
C ASP A 93 13.29 19.03 18.70
N VAL A 94 12.05 18.57 18.52
CA VAL A 94 11.44 17.53 19.36
C VAL A 94 12.03 16.14 19.09
N ASN A 95 12.17 15.74 17.81
CA ASN A 95 12.59 14.37 17.48
C ASN A 95 13.49 14.25 16.23
N GLY A 96 14.12 15.33 15.80
CA GLY A 96 15.01 15.36 14.64
C GLY A 96 14.30 15.22 13.27
N SER A 97 13.00 14.92 13.26
CA SER A 97 12.19 14.78 12.06
C SER A 97 10.71 14.95 12.40
N ASP A 98 9.91 15.18 11.38
CA ASP A 98 8.45 15.13 11.49
C ASP A 98 8.00 13.75 11.99
N PHE A 99 6.94 13.70 12.81
CA PHE A 99 6.28 12.46 13.21
C PHE A 99 4.81 12.71 13.50
N PHE A 100 3.99 11.67 13.45
CA PHE A 100 2.62 11.75 13.93
C PHE A 100 2.27 10.59 14.85
N VAL A 101 1.23 10.82 15.65
CA VAL A 101 0.72 9.86 16.61
C VAL A 101 -0.69 9.45 16.22
N MET A 102 -0.94 8.14 16.26
CA MET A 102 -2.24 7.55 15.93
C MET A 102 -2.59 6.43 16.91
N GLU A 103 -3.82 5.98 16.83
CA GLU A 103 -4.38 4.85 17.55
C GLU A 103 -3.61 3.55 17.23
N TYR A 104 -3.41 2.74 18.26
CA TYR A 104 -2.98 1.36 18.10
C TYR A 104 -4.20 0.47 17.86
N ILE A 105 -4.25 -0.16 16.69
CA ILE A 105 -5.33 -1.07 16.34
C ILE A 105 -4.84 -2.51 16.54
N GLU A 106 -5.62 -3.32 17.26
CA GLU A 106 -5.35 -4.73 17.46
C GLU A 106 -5.83 -5.56 16.27
N GLY A 107 -5.01 -6.51 15.84
CA GLY A 107 -5.34 -7.44 14.77
C GLY A 107 -4.10 -8.10 14.18
N THR A 108 -4.29 -8.86 13.13
CA THR A 108 -3.22 -9.53 12.38
C THR A 108 -3.10 -8.94 10.99
N VAL A 109 -1.90 -8.55 10.57
CA VAL A 109 -1.64 -8.12 9.19
C VAL A 109 -1.40 -9.37 8.33
N LEU A 110 -2.10 -9.46 7.21
CA LEU A 110 -2.04 -10.63 6.32
C LEU A 110 -0.88 -10.49 5.31
N HIS A 111 0.34 -10.70 5.76
CA HIS A 111 1.54 -10.62 4.92
C HIS A 111 1.70 -11.82 4.00
N ASP A 112 1.39 -13.02 4.49
CA ASP A 112 1.62 -14.31 3.84
C ASP A 112 0.55 -15.33 4.22
N ALA A 113 0.71 -16.56 3.73
CA ALA A 113 -0.19 -17.66 4.02
C ALA A 113 -0.23 -18.04 5.50
N ASP A 114 0.92 -18.00 6.20
CA ASP A 114 1.03 -18.36 7.61
C ASP A 114 0.18 -17.40 8.48
N ALA A 115 0.18 -16.11 8.15
CA ALA A 115 -0.66 -15.11 8.83
C ALA A 115 -2.16 -15.40 8.68
N ALA A 116 -2.57 -16.05 7.57
CA ALA A 116 -3.96 -16.40 7.30
C ALA A 116 -4.37 -17.78 7.86
N GLU A 117 -3.42 -18.61 8.34
CA GLU A 117 -3.72 -19.96 8.88
C GLU A 117 -4.66 -19.94 10.09
N SER A 118 -4.56 -18.92 10.93
CA SER A 118 -5.42 -18.77 12.11
C SER A 118 -6.88 -18.47 11.77
N MET A 119 -7.17 -18.04 10.54
CA MET A 119 -8.52 -17.72 10.07
C MET A 119 -9.25 -18.98 9.61
N THR A 120 -10.51 -19.12 10.01
CA THR A 120 -11.43 -20.11 9.41
C THR A 120 -11.75 -19.75 7.95
N ALA A 121 -12.27 -20.71 7.18
CA ALA A 121 -12.72 -20.45 5.80
C ALA A 121 -13.83 -19.36 5.72
N ASP A 122 -14.74 -19.36 6.71
CA ASP A 122 -15.81 -18.35 6.79
C ASP A 122 -15.25 -16.96 7.08
N GLU A 123 -14.25 -16.86 7.97
CA GLU A 123 -13.56 -15.59 8.24
C GLU A 123 -12.78 -15.09 7.01
N ARG A 124 -12.08 -15.98 6.28
CA ARG A 124 -11.40 -15.62 5.03
C ARG A 124 -12.36 -15.09 3.98
N ARG A 125 -13.53 -15.75 3.83
CA ARG A 125 -14.57 -15.30 2.92
C ARG A 125 -15.18 -13.96 3.35
N SER A 126 -15.50 -13.81 4.64
CA SER A 126 -16.03 -12.57 5.21
C SER A 126 -15.05 -11.41 5.05
N PHE A 127 -13.77 -11.65 5.34
CA PHE A 127 -12.71 -10.67 5.18
C PHE A 127 -12.58 -10.21 3.72
N GLY A 128 -12.56 -11.14 2.76
CA GLY A 128 -12.48 -10.77 1.34
C GLY A 128 -13.68 -9.95 0.88
N LYS A 129 -14.89 -10.27 1.36
CA LYS A 129 -16.07 -9.43 1.10
C LYS A 129 -15.90 -8.03 1.68
N ASP A 130 -15.40 -7.94 2.91
CA ASP A 130 -15.18 -6.67 3.58
C ASP A 130 -14.09 -5.82 2.88
N VAL A 131 -13.02 -6.45 2.38
CA VAL A 131 -12.00 -5.77 1.54
C VAL A 131 -12.62 -5.12 0.31
N ALA A 132 -13.52 -5.82 -0.40
CA ALA A 132 -14.22 -5.26 -1.53
C ALA A 132 -15.15 -4.11 -1.12
N ASP A 133 -15.92 -4.26 -0.02
CA ASP A 133 -16.84 -3.24 0.48
C ASP A 133 -16.11 -1.97 0.95
N VAL A 134 -14.96 -2.13 1.58
CA VAL A 134 -14.13 -1.00 2.01
C VAL A 134 -13.55 -0.26 0.81
N LEU A 135 -13.13 -0.96 -0.24
CA LEU A 135 -12.67 -0.32 -1.48
C LEU A 135 -13.81 0.44 -2.18
N VAL A 136 -15.02 -0.12 -2.19
CA VAL A 136 -16.22 0.59 -2.66
C VAL A 136 -16.43 1.88 -1.88
N LYS A 137 -16.40 1.81 -0.55
CA LYS A 137 -16.55 3.01 0.30
C LYS A 137 -15.49 4.06 -0.02
N LEU A 138 -14.23 3.67 -0.07
CA LEU A 138 -13.12 4.59 -0.37
C LEU A 138 -13.32 5.30 -1.72
N HIS A 139 -13.70 4.55 -2.75
CA HIS A 139 -13.85 5.08 -4.10
C HIS A 139 -15.17 5.85 -4.34
N LEU A 140 -16.11 5.82 -3.41
CA LEU A 140 -17.33 6.63 -3.44
C LEU A 140 -17.21 7.92 -2.63
N ILE A 141 -16.16 8.12 -1.85
CA ILE A 141 -15.92 9.37 -1.15
C ILE A 141 -15.60 10.46 -2.18
N GLU A 142 -16.35 11.57 -2.12
CA GLU A 142 -15.95 12.78 -2.87
C GLU A 142 -14.75 13.43 -2.16
N PRO A 143 -13.59 13.55 -2.83
CA PRO A 143 -12.38 14.07 -2.18
C PRO A 143 -12.51 15.47 -1.58
N ASP A 144 -13.34 16.34 -2.18
CA ASP A 144 -13.57 17.69 -1.66
C ASP A 144 -14.32 17.68 -0.34
N ASP A 145 -15.25 16.74 -0.13
CA ASP A 145 -16.06 16.64 1.09
C ASP A 145 -15.23 16.26 2.32
N VAL A 146 -14.09 15.58 2.11
CA VAL A 146 -13.16 15.18 3.18
C VAL A 146 -11.87 16.02 3.20
N GLY A 147 -11.82 17.12 2.43
CA GLY A 147 -10.68 18.02 2.42
C GLY A 147 -9.43 17.48 1.69
N LEU A 148 -9.60 16.52 0.77
CA LEU A 148 -8.52 15.93 -0.04
C LEU A 148 -8.60 16.34 -1.52
N GLY A 149 -9.44 17.29 -1.90
CA GLY A 149 -9.67 17.68 -3.29
C GLY A 149 -8.42 18.24 -4.02
N ASP A 150 -7.46 18.78 -3.28
CA ASP A 150 -6.18 19.29 -3.78
C ASP A 150 -5.01 18.31 -3.66
N LEU A 151 -5.27 17.05 -3.23
CA LEU A 151 -4.23 16.03 -2.98
C LEU A 151 -3.41 15.74 -4.23
N ALA A 152 -4.04 15.75 -5.41
CA ALA A 152 -3.42 15.56 -6.72
C ALA A 152 -4.33 16.04 -7.85
N LYS A 153 -3.79 16.09 -9.07
CA LYS A 153 -4.60 16.27 -10.28
C LYS A 153 -5.49 15.05 -10.50
N ARG A 154 -6.76 15.27 -10.86
CA ARG A 154 -7.76 14.23 -11.07
C ARG A 154 -7.69 13.60 -12.47
N GLU A 155 -7.35 14.40 -13.46
CA GLU A 155 -7.38 14.03 -14.88
C GLU A 155 -6.08 13.35 -15.32
N ALA A 156 -6.14 12.63 -16.44
CA ALA A 156 -5.02 11.98 -17.11
C ALA A 156 -4.16 11.12 -16.17
N PHE A 157 -4.81 10.37 -15.27
CA PHE A 157 -4.12 9.56 -14.27
C PHE A 157 -3.17 8.55 -14.93
N LEU A 158 -3.65 7.76 -15.88
CA LEU A 158 -2.83 6.74 -16.55
C LEU A 158 -1.65 7.37 -17.31
N ASP A 159 -1.84 8.51 -17.99
CA ASP A 159 -0.74 9.19 -18.68
C ASP A 159 0.37 9.63 -17.73
N ARG A 160 -0.01 10.20 -16.57
CA ARG A 160 0.96 10.59 -15.54
C ARG A 160 1.69 9.41 -14.96
N GLN A 161 0.98 8.31 -14.70
CA GLN A 161 1.56 7.09 -14.14
C GLN A 161 2.48 6.39 -15.15
N LEU A 162 2.06 6.22 -16.40
CA LEU A 162 2.90 5.66 -17.45
C LEU A 162 4.18 6.48 -17.62
N LYS A 163 4.07 7.81 -17.72
CA LYS A 163 5.23 8.69 -17.80
C LYS A 163 6.18 8.54 -16.61
N ARG A 164 5.64 8.49 -15.39
CA ARG A 164 6.44 8.35 -14.16
C ARG A 164 7.21 7.03 -14.16
N TRP A 165 6.53 5.92 -14.39
CA TRP A 165 7.12 4.60 -14.28
C TRP A 165 8.04 4.27 -15.46
N THR A 166 7.75 4.77 -16.67
CA THR A 166 8.68 4.71 -17.80
C THR A 166 9.98 5.44 -17.47
N GLY A 167 9.88 6.66 -16.92
CA GLY A 167 11.09 7.38 -16.48
C GLY A 167 11.89 6.64 -15.41
N GLN A 168 11.21 5.95 -14.49
CA GLN A 168 11.88 5.12 -13.48
C GLN A 168 12.53 3.87 -14.12
N TRP A 169 11.84 3.19 -15.02
CA TRP A 169 12.38 2.04 -15.77
C TRP A 169 13.67 2.43 -16.51
N GLU A 170 13.63 3.48 -17.33
CA GLU A 170 14.79 3.97 -18.08
C GLU A 170 15.96 4.36 -17.15
N ALA A 171 15.67 5.01 -16.03
CA ALA A 171 16.69 5.39 -15.06
C ALA A 171 17.31 4.19 -14.31
N THR A 172 16.61 3.07 -14.24
CA THR A 172 17.04 1.89 -13.48
C THR A 172 17.38 0.68 -14.33
N LYS A 173 17.06 0.68 -15.62
CA LYS A 173 17.36 -0.39 -16.58
C LYS A 173 18.84 -0.77 -16.53
N THR A 174 19.14 -2.05 -16.39
CA THR A 174 20.49 -2.62 -16.30
C THR A 174 20.78 -3.64 -17.40
N HIS A 175 19.75 -4.08 -18.10
CA HIS A 175 19.80 -5.05 -19.20
C HIS A 175 18.60 -4.85 -20.12
N GLU A 176 18.65 -5.45 -21.31
CA GLU A 176 17.52 -5.48 -22.22
C GLU A 176 16.48 -6.49 -21.73
N GLU A 177 15.20 -6.09 -21.78
CA GLU A 177 14.07 -6.94 -21.46
C GLU A 177 12.94 -6.66 -22.48
N PRO A 178 12.96 -7.39 -23.63
CA PRO A 178 12.06 -7.11 -24.75
C PRO A 178 10.57 -7.17 -24.38
N GLU A 179 10.20 -8.02 -23.41
CA GLU A 179 8.83 -8.12 -22.92
C GLU A 179 8.36 -6.85 -22.23
N MET A 180 9.26 -6.14 -21.54
CA MET A 180 8.96 -4.85 -20.94
C MET A 180 8.82 -3.73 -21.98
N ASP A 181 9.63 -3.76 -23.02
CA ASP A 181 9.55 -2.77 -24.10
C ASP A 181 8.24 -2.96 -24.90
N GLU A 182 7.86 -4.20 -25.21
CA GLU A 182 6.58 -4.53 -25.86
C GLU A 182 5.39 -4.16 -24.99
N LEU A 183 5.44 -4.49 -23.69
CA LEU A 183 4.37 -4.16 -22.75
C LEU A 183 4.12 -2.65 -22.69
N LEU A 184 5.16 -1.82 -22.66
CA LEU A 184 5.01 -0.38 -22.66
C LEU A 184 4.30 0.13 -23.92
N ILE A 185 4.65 -0.43 -25.09
CA ILE A 185 4.00 -0.10 -26.37
C ILE A 185 2.50 -0.43 -26.28
N GLN A 186 2.16 -1.62 -25.86
CA GLN A 186 0.76 -2.07 -25.76
C GLN A 186 -0.04 -1.28 -24.72
N LEU A 187 0.55 -0.93 -23.58
CA LEU A 187 -0.11 -0.09 -22.59
C LEU A 187 -0.43 1.31 -23.13
N HIS A 188 0.39 1.86 -24.03
CA HIS A 188 0.06 3.13 -24.69
C HIS A 188 -1.02 2.98 -25.76
N GLN A 189 -0.98 1.91 -26.54
CA GLN A 189 -1.92 1.67 -27.64
C GLN A 189 -3.33 1.34 -27.17
N ASN A 190 -3.44 0.58 -26.08
CA ASN A 190 -4.72 0.06 -25.56
C ASN A 190 -5.23 0.86 -24.36
N LYS A 191 -4.65 2.04 -24.08
CA LYS A 191 -5.03 2.86 -22.91
C LYS A 191 -6.51 3.23 -22.95
N PRO A 192 -7.32 2.81 -21.94
CA PRO A 192 -8.73 3.16 -21.87
C PRO A 192 -8.94 4.62 -21.47
N GLU A 193 -10.16 5.11 -21.68
CA GLU A 193 -10.61 6.34 -21.04
C GLU A 193 -10.75 6.14 -19.53
N GLN A 194 -10.42 7.16 -18.75
CA GLN A 194 -10.54 7.15 -17.30
C GLN A 194 -12.01 7.04 -16.88
N VAL A 195 -12.36 6.06 -16.04
CA VAL A 195 -13.75 5.81 -15.62
C VAL A 195 -14.25 6.75 -14.53
N GLY A 196 -13.45 7.68 -14.09
CA GLY A 196 -13.77 8.67 -13.05
C GLY A 196 -12.55 9.10 -12.27
N SER A 197 -12.77 9.81 -11.17
CA SER A 197 -11.71 10.18 -10.23
C SER A 197 -12.14 9.81 -8.82
N ALA A 198 -11.27 9.18 -8.06
CA ALA A 198 -11.50 8.77 -6.68
C ALA A 198 -10.22 8.99 -5.85
N ILE A 199 -10.34 8.81 -4.54
CA ILE A 199 -9.18 8.63 -3.67
C ILE A 199 -8.64 7.22 -3.93
N VAL A 200 -7.46 7.14 -4.57
CA VAL A 200 -6.76 5.89 -4.90
C VAL A 200 -5.71 5.64 -3.84
N HIS A 201 -5.74 4.49 -3.18
CA HIS A 201 -4.76 4.09 -2.17
C HIS A 201 -3.36 3.92 -2.78
N GLY A 202 -3.31 3.31 -3.96
CA GLY A 202 -2.07 3.10 -4.71
C GLY A 202 -1.28 1.85 -4.32
N ASP A 203 -1.56 1.23 -3.17
CA ASP A 203 -0.99 -0.06 -2.72
C ASP A 203 -2.05 -0.90 -1.97
N TYR A 204 -3.28 -0.99 -2.53
CA TYR A 204 -4.41 -1.68 -1.92
C TYR A 204 -4.27 -3.20 -2.06
N ARG A 205 -3.69 -3.86 -1.06
CA ARG A 205 -3.34 -5.29 -1.07
C ARG A 205 -3.40 -5.93 0.32
N PRO A 206 -3.52 -7.28 0.43
CA PRO A 206 -3.65 -7.98 1.71
C PRO A 206 -2.59 -7.61 2.76
N GLY A 207 -1.32 -7.44 2.36
CA GLY A 207 -0.24 -7.06 3.28
C GLY A 207 -0.37 -5.67 3.91
N ASN A 208 -1.33 -4.84 3.46
CA ASN A 208 -1.64 -3.52 4.01
C ASN A 208 -2.98 -3.51 4.77
N PHE A 209 -3.60 -4.68 4.99
CA PHE A 209 -4.83 -4.80 5.75
C PHE A 209 -4.59 -5.50 7.08
N MET A 210 -5.10 -4.91 8.15
CA MET A 210 -5.21 -5.58 9.44
C MET A 210 -6.54 -6.30 9.51
N HIS A 211 -6.49 -7.59 9.82
CA HIS A 211 -7.65 -8.44 10.05
C HIS A 211 -7.98 -8.56 11.53
N LYS A 212 -9.26 -8.49 11.87
CA LYS A 212 -9.82 -8.87 13.17
C LYS A 212 -11.23 -9.43 12.95
N ASP A 213 -11.49 -10.64 13.45
CA ASP A 213 -12.82 -11.28 13.41
C ASP A 213 -13.49 -11.31 12.03
N GLY A 214 -12.72 -11.66 10.97
CA GLY A 214 -13.21 -11.70 9.59
C GLY A 214 -13.52 -10.35 8.96
N LYS A 215 -12.97 -9.25 9.50
CA LYS A 215 -13.16 -7.87 9.03
C LYS A 215 -11.83 -7.15 8.84
N VAL A 216 -11.84 -6.13 8.00
CA VAL A 216 -10.73 -5.17 7.87
C VAL A 216 -10.82 -4.21 9.05
N ALA A 217 -9.90 -4.37 10.02
CA ALA A 217 -9.82 -3.50 11.18
C ALA A 217 -9.08 -2.18 10.88
N ALA A 218 -8.08 -2.23 9.97
CA ALA A 218 -7.38 -1.03 9.50
C ALA A 218 -6.74 -1.26 8.13
N ILE A 219 -6.58 -0.17 7.39
CA ILE A 219 -5.76 -0.08 6.17
C ILE A 219 -4.54 0.79 6.47
N PHE A 220 -3.36 0.30 6.09
CA PHE A 220 -2.08 0.96 6.30
C PHE A 220 -1.43 1.39 4.98
N ASP A 221 -0.36 2.15 5.11
CA ASP A 221 0.55 2.52 4.04
C ASP A 221 -0.06 3.42 2.96
N TRP A 222 -0.51 4.59 3.41
CA TRP A 222 -1.14 5.62 2.57
C TRP A 222 -0.14 6.50 1.80
N GLU A 223 1.16 6.16 1.81
CA GLU A 223 2.22 6.98 1.19
C GLU A 223 2.04 7.17 -0.32
N LEU A 224 1.44 6.17 -1.02
CA LEU A 224 1.15 6.22 -2.45
C LEU A 224 -0.24 6.77 -2.79
N CYS A 225 -1.03 7.12 -1.78
CA CYS A 225 -2.39 7.61 -1.97
C CYS A 225 -2.43 8.87 -2.86
N THR A 226 -3.40 8.92 -3.75
CA THR A 226 -3.52 10.02 -4.73
C THR A 226 -4.97 10.16 -5.22
N LEU A 227 -5.24 11.16 -6.07
CA LEU A 227 -6.48 11.23 -6.84
C LEU A 227 -6.27 10.67 -8.24
N GLY A 228 -7.18 9.80 -8.68
CA GLY A 228 -7.05 9.18 -9.98
C GLY A 228 -8.10 8.14 -10.30
N ASP A 229 -7.79 7.34 -11.31
CA ASP A 229 -8.70 6.30 -11.77
C ASP A 229 -8.84 5.17 -10.73
N PRO A 230 -10.05 4.94 -10.21
CA PRO A 230 -10.28 3.94 -9.18
C PRO A 230 -9.95 2.50 -9.62
N LEU A 231 -10.01 2.19 -10.92
CA LEU A 231 -9.70 0.84 -11.41
C LEU A 231 -8.22 0.48 -11.24
N ALA A 232 -7.34 1.46 -10.99
CA ALA A 232 -5.93 1.20 -10.67
C ALA A 232 -5.77 0.40 -9.37
N ASP A 233 -6.54 0.72 -8.31
CA ASP A 233 -6.54 -0.05 -7.07
C ASP A 233 -7.19 -1.42 -7.26
N VAL A 234 -8.29 -1.50 -8.03
CA VAL A 234 -8.95 -2.78 -8.32
C VAL A 234 -8.00 -3.73 -9.05
N GLY A 235 -7.32 -3.25 -10.11
CA GLY A 235 -6.35 -4.05 -10.87
C GLY A 235 -5.18 -4.53 -9.99
N TYR A 236 -4.68 -3.65 -9.10
CA TYR A 236 -3.61 -3.99 -8.17
C TYR A 236 -4.07 -5.02 -7.12
N LEU A 237 -5.25 -4.83 -6.53
CA LEU A 237 -5.85 -5.79 -5.61
C LEU A 237 -5.99 -7.17 -6.26
N LEU A 238 -6.56 -7.26 -7.47
CA LEU A 238 -6.78 -8.53 -8.17
C LEU A 238 -5.46 -9.26 -8.50
N ASN A 239 -4.37 -8.54 -8.75
CA ASN A 239 -3.06 -9.16 -8.96
C ASN A 239 -2.45 -9.69 -7.65
N SER A 240 -2.66 -8.99 -6.54
CA SER A 240 -2.22 -9.43 -5.21
C SER A 240 -3.14 -10.49 -4.60
N TRP A 241 -4.36 -10.64 -5.13
CA TRP A 241 -5.37 -11.62 -4.72
C TRP A 241 -5.20 -12.91 -5.51
N GLN A 242 -4.25 -13.74 -5.08
CA GLN A 242 -3.83 -14.94 -5.81
C GLN A 242 -4.48 -16.18 -5.19
N PRO A 243 -5.36 -16.87 -5.93
CA PRO A 243 -6.02 -18.08 -5.45
C PRO A 243 -5.04 -19.28 -5.45
N PRO A 244 -5.41 -20.42 -4.83
CA PRO A 244 -4.54 -21.61 -4.75
C PRO A 244 -4.02 -22.10 -6.10
N GLU A 245 -4.80 -21.98 -7.17
CA GLU A 245 -4.42 -22.40 -8.54
C GLU A 245 -3.26 -21.57 -9.13
N ASP A 246 -3.03 -20.35 -8.64
CA ASP A 246 -1.92 -19.48 -9.07
C ASP A 246 -0.59 -19.83 -8.35
N MET A 247 -0.60 -20.80 -7.42
CA MET A 247 0.59 -21.10 -6.60
C MET A 247 1.58 -22.00 -7.30
N GLU A 248 1.18 -22.74 -8.32
CA GLU A 248 2.06 -23.64 -9.07
C GLU A 248 3.15 -22.84 -9.81
N GLY A 249 4.42 -23.20 -9.59
CA GLY A 249 5.57 -22.54 -10.21
C GLY A 249 5.89 -21.13 -9.71
N ARG A 250 5.22 -20.68 -8.63
CA ARG A 250 5.46 -19.36 -8.05
C ARG A 250 6.83 -19.27 -7.38
N LEU A 251 7.51 -18.15 -7.60
CA LEU A 251 8.70 -17.75 -6.85
C LEU A 251 8.32 -16.86 -5.66
N GLY A 252 9.04 -17.01 -4.55
CA GLY A 252 8.86 -16.23 -3.32
C GLY A 252 7.81 -16.79 -2.36
N THR A 253 7.41 -15.98 -1.36
CA THR A 253 6.46 -16.38 -0.31
C THR A 253 5.04 -16.53 -0.85
N SER A 254 4.30 -17.52 -0.33
CA SER A 254 2.89 -17.70 -0.66
C SER A 254 2.05 -16.54 -0.11
N PRO A 255 1.22 -15.90 -0.94
CA PRO A 255 0.30 -14.85 -0.48
C PRO A 255 -0.78 -15.45 0.43
N PRO A 256 -1.40 -14.66 1.31
CA PRO A 256 -2.41 -15.16 2.25
C PRO A 256 -3.60 -15.83 1.54
N THR A 257 -3.98 -15.32 0.37
CA THR A 257 -5.11 -15.83 -0.42
C THR A 257 -4.84 -17.17 -1.11
N GLY A 258 -3.58 -17.60 -1.17
CA GLY A 258 -3.15 -18.91 -1.66
C GLY A 258 -3.60 -20.10 -0.79
N LEU A 259 -4.00 -19.86 0.47
CA LEU A 259 -4.53 -20.89 1.35
C LEU A 259 -5.93 -21.42 0.97
N GLY A 260 -6.66 -20.73 0.11
CA GLY A 260 -8.04 -21.03 -0.20
C GLY A 260 -9.04 -20.55 0.88
N GLY A 261 -10.33 -20.69 0.59
CA GLY A 261 -11.42 -20.17 1.44
C GLY A 261 -11.67 -18.66 1.29
N PHE A 262 -10.80 -17.94 0.64
CA PHE A 262 -11.04 -16.56 0.22
C PHE A 262 -11.96 -16.53 -1.01
N PRO A 263 -12.69 -15.40 -1.26
CA PRO A 263 -13.47 -15.25 -2.49
C PRO A 263 -12.57 -15.25 -3.73
N SER A 264 -13.14 -15.65 -4.85
CA SER A 264 -12.46 -15.59 -6.14
C SER A 264 -12.29 -14.14 -6.63
N ARG A 265 -11.34 -13.90 -7.55
CA ARG A 265 -11.19 -12.60 -8.24
C ARG A 265 -12.51 -12.16 -8.91
N GLN A 266 -13.26 -13.11 -9.47
CA GLN A 266 -14.54 -12.80 -10.11
C GLN A 266 -15.58 -12.30 -9.10
N GLU A 267 -15.65 -12.91 -7.91
CA GLU A 267 -16.53 -12.44 -6.83
C GLU A 267 -16.14 -11.03 -6.36
N MET A 268 -14.83 -10.79 -6.16
CA MET A 268 -14.30 -9.46 -5.80
C MET A 268 -14.68 -8.40 -6.84
N THR A 269 -14.48 -8.71 -8.12
CA THR A 269 -14.84 -7.85 -9.25
C THR A 269 -16.33 -7.55 -9.28
N ASN A 270 -17.16 -8.58 -9.12
CA ASN A 270 -18.62 -8.44 -9.12
C ASN A 270 -19.11 -7.57 -7.96
N TRP A 271 -18.58 -7.77 -6.75
CA TRP A 271 -18.98 -6.96 -5.58
C TRP A 271 -18.58 -5.50 -5.74
N TYR A 272 -17.39 -5.24 -6.27
CA TYR A 272 -16.95 -3.88 -6.53
C TYR A 272 -17.81 -3.20 -7.61
N ALA A 273 -18.11 -3.89 -8.73
CA ALA A 273 -18.98 -3.38 -9.80
C ALA A 273 -20.38 -3.07 -9.28
N GLN A 274 -20.97 -3.99 -8.50
CA GLN A 274 -22.29 -3.79 -7.90
C GLN A 274 -22.32 -2.62 -6.92
N GLY A 275 -21.28 -2.49 -6.10
CA GLY A 275 -21.21 -1.43 -5.09
C GLY A 275 -20.99 -0.04 -5.67
N THR A 276 -20.27 0.08 -6.78
CA THR A 276 -19.92 1.38 -7.38
C THR A 276 -20.71 1.73 -8.63
N GLY A 277 -21.32 0.75 -9.28
CA GLY A 277 -21.96 0.92 -10.59
C GLY A 277 -20.99 1.18 -11.76
N ARG A 278 -19.66 1.02 -11.53
CA ARG A 278 -18.64 1.26 -12.57
C ARG A 278 -18.55 0.09 -13.53
N ASP A 279 -18.21 0.41 -14.79
CA ASP A 279 -17.84 -0.58 -15.80
C ASP A 279 -16.41 -1.08 -15.54
N LEU A 280 -16.24 -2.39 -15.45
CA LEU A 280 -14.97 -3.08 -15.26
C LEU A 280 -14.54 -3.87 -16.51
N SER A 281 -15.14 -3.61 -17.67
CA SER A 281 -14.78 -4.29 -18.91
C SER A 281 -13.29 -4.19 -19.26
N GLN A 282 -12.65 -3.08 -18.86
CA GLN A 282 -11.23 -2.82 -19.08
C GLN A 282 -10.32 -3.23 -17.91
N ILE A 283 -10.80 -4.04 -16.97
CA ILE A 283 -10.03 -4.37 -15.76
C ILE A 283 -8.70 -5.08 -16.07
N ASN A 284 -8.64 -5.86 -17.16
CA ASN A 284 -7.41 -6.52 -17.57
C ASN A 284 -6.31 -5.53 -17.95
N TYR A 285 -6.65 -4.37 -18.54
CA TYR A 285 -5.69 -3.30 -18.77
C TYR A 285 -5.09 -2.78 -17.45
N TYR A 286 -5.90 -2.52 -16.41
CA TYR A 286 -5.41 -2.03 -15.12
C TYR A 286 -4.59 -3.08 -14.38
N ARG A 287 -4.90 -4.35 -14.56
CA ARG A 287 -4.08 -5.46 -14.07
C ARG A 287 -2.72 -5.50 -14.77
N ALA A 288 -2.68 -5.39 -16.09
CA ALA A 288 -1.46 -5.30 -16.87
C ALA A 288 -0.62 -4.07 -16.48
N PHE A 289 -1.25 -2.91 -16.36
CA PHE A 289 -0.61 -1.69 -15.87
C PHE A 289 -0.02 -1.87 -14.45
N SER A 290 -0.71 -2.58 -13.57
CA SER A 290 -0.23 -2.89 -12.23
C SER A 290 1.04 -3.77 -12.26
N HIS A 291 1.09 -4.79 -13.11
CA HIS A 291 2.29 -5.61 -13.32
C HIS A 291 3.46 -4.79 -13.88
N TRP A 292 3.20 -3.93 -14.88
CA TRP A 292 4.18 -2.96 -15.38
C TRP A 292 4.80 -2.12 -14.25
N ARG A 293 3.96 -1.54 -13.40
CA ARG A 293 4.39 -0.73 -12.26
C ARG A 293 5.25 -1.53 -11.28
N LEU A 294 4.82 -2.74 -10.94
CA LEU A 294 5.57 -3.63 -10.04
C LEU A 294 6.92 -4.02 -10.61
N ALA A 295 6.99 -4.33 -11.92
CA ALA A 295 8.24 -4.62 -12.61
C ALA A 295 9.21 -3.43 -12.57
N CYS A 296 8.72 -2.19 -12.78
CA CYS A 296 9.53 -0.97 -12.66
C CYS A 296 10.05 -0.75 -11.23
N ILE A 297 9.23 -1.03 -10.21
CA ILE A 297 9.64 -0.95 -8.80
C ILE A 297 10.72 -2.00 -8.50
N ALA A 298 10.49 -3.25 -8.90
CA ALA A 298 11.43 -4.36 -8.71
C ALA A 298 12.77 -4.10 -9.40
N GLN A 299 12.75 -3.56 -10.62
CA GLN A 299 13.98 -3.16 -11.33
C GLN A 299 14.78 -2.11 -10.55
N GLY A 300 14.11 -1.15 -9.92
CA GLY A 300 14.76 -0.17 -9.05
C GLY A 300 15.40 -0.81 -7.82
N VAL A 301 14.76 -1.82 -7.23
CA VAL A 301 15.32 -2.61 -6.12
C VAL A 301 16.49 -3.45 -6.60
N TYR A 302 16.34 -4.18 -7.71
CA TYR A 302 17.37 -4.98 -8.35
C TYR A 302 18.66 -4.16 -8.60
N LYS A 303 18.51 -2.96 -9.21
CA LYS A 303 19.66 -2.07 -9.45
C LYS A 303 20.38 -1.69 -8.15
N ARG A 304 19.67 -1.40 -7.07
CA ARG A 304 20.28 -1.04 -5.78
C ARG A 304 21.07 -2.19 -5.18
N PHE A 305 20.58 -3.44 -5.31
CA PHE A 305 21.34 -4.62 -4.91
C PHE A 305 22.58 -4.80 -5.79
N LEU A 306 22.44 -4.68 -7.12
CA LEU A 306 23.53 -4.84 -8.07
C LEU A 306 24.68 -3.85 -7.82
N VAL A 307 24.40 -2.64 -7.36
CA VAL A 307 25.43 -1.61 -7.06
C VAL A 307 25.84 -1.60 -5.58
N GLY A 308 25.42 -2.59 -4.77
CA GLY A 308 25.79 -2.70 -3.36
C GLY A 308 25.15 -1.64 -2.44
N ALA A 309 24.12 -0.94 -2.89
CA ALA A 309 23.47 0.13 -2.10
C ALA A 309 22.47 -0.40 -1.05
N MET A 310 22.34 -1.72 -0.92
CA MET A 310 21.36 -2.37 -0.01
C MET A 310 22.00 -3.00 1.24
N GLY A 311 23.33 -2.79 1.47
CA GLY A 311 24.08 -3.41 2.56
C GLY A 311 24.29 -4.91 2.34
N ASP A 312 24.55 -5.66 3.43
CA ASP A 312 24.90 -7.09 3.41
C ASP A 312 23.69 -8.03 3.23
N GLN A 313 22.58 -7.54 2.71
CA GLN A 313 21.45 -8.41 2.41
C GLN A 313 21.72 -9.22 1.15
N GLU A 314 21.75 -10.54 1.30
CA GLU A 314 21.84 -11.47 0.17
C GLU A 314 20.43 -11.66 -0.43
N ILE A 315 20.31 -11.45 -1.74
CA ILE A 315 19.15 -11.84 -2.55
C ILE A 315 19.64 -12.62 -3.77
N ASP A 316 18.82 -13.53 -4.26
CA ASP A 316 19.05 -14.14 -5.55
C ASP A 316 18.67 -13.14 -6.66
N LEU A 317 19.69 -12.59 -7.34
CA LEU A 317 19.49 -11.62 -8.41
C LEU A 317 18.87 -12.24 -9.66
N GLU A 318 19.08 -13.53 -9.90
CA GLU A 318 18.45 -14.27 -11.01
C GLU A 318 16.96 -14.44 -10.78
N ASP A 319 16.56 -14.79 -9.55
CA ASP A 319 15.13 -14.86 -9.16
C ASP A 319 14.45 -13.49 -9.32
N TYR A 320 15.11 -12.41 -8.89
CA TYR A 320 14.55 -11.06 -9.02
C TYR A 320 14.33 -10.67 -10.49
N ARG A 321 15.28 -10.99 -11.36
CA ARG A 321 15.18 -10.76 -12.79
C ARG A 321 14.06 -11.60 -13.41
N SER A 322 13.97 -12.87 -13.01
CA SER A 322 12.92 -13.78 -13.45
C SER A 322 11.51 -13.28 -13.08
N ILE A 323 11.34 -12.72 -11.88
CA ILE A 323 10.07 -12.12 -11.42
C ILE A 323 9.68 -10.93 -12.30
N ILE A 324 10.61 -10.02 -12.61
CA ILE A 324 10.36 -8.86 -13.48
C ILE A 324 9.85 -9.33 -14.84
N LYS A 325 10.54 -10.30 -15.45
CA LYS A 325 10.16 -10.88 -16.72
C LYS A 325 8.78 -11.58 -16.68
N GLN A 326 8.52 -12.38 -15.63
CA GLN A 326 7.22 -13.04 -15.46
C GLN A 326 6.06 -12.04 -15.37
N TRP A 327 6.23 -10.93 -14.64
CA TRP A 327 5.21 -9.89 -14.58
C TRP A 327 4.97 -9.23 -15.93
N ALA A 328 6.00 -9.02 -16.75
CA ALA A 328 5.84 -8.48 -18.09
C ALA A 328 5.04 -9.45 -19.00
N ILE A 329 5.37 -10.75 -18.97
CA ILE A 329 4.65 -11.78 -19.71
C ILE A 329 3.18 -11.86 -19.28
N GLN A 330 2.92 -11.93 -17.96
CA GLN A 330 1.54 -11.98 -17.44
C GLN A 330 0.74 -10.73 -17.83
N ALA A 331 1.37 -9.58 -17.88
CA ALA A 331 0.73 -8.34 -18.31
C ALA A 331 0.36 -8.38 -19.81
N LEU A 332 1.23 -8.88 -20.66
CA LEU A 332 0.95 -9.07 -22.09
C LEU A 332 -0.22 -10.04 -22.32
N GLU A 333 -0.23 -11.18 -21.62
CA GLU A 333 -1.34 -12.14 -21.66
C GLU A 333 -2.68 -11.52 -21.23
N LEU A 334 -2.67 -10.61 -20.25
CA LEU A 334 -3.88 -9.89 -19.83
C LEU A 334 -4.38 -8.92 -20.90
N LEU A 335 -3.49 -8.27 -21.64
CA LEU A 335 -3.86 -7.35 -22.73
C LEU A 335 -4.37 -8.10 -23.97
N ASP A 336 -3.83 -9.28 -24.27
CA ASP A 336 -4.29 -10.12 -25.38
C ASP A 336 -5.72 -10.70 -25.15
N ASN A 337 -6.15 -10.78 -23.88
CA ASN A 337 -7.47 -11.26 -23.44
C ASN A 337 -8.41 -10.13 -22.98
N ALA A 338 -8.12 -8.86 -23.35
CA ALA A 338 -8.90 -7.69 -22.96
C ALA A 338 -10.03 -7.32 -23.95
#